data_c2cb10267b65324e832897da4bafcb30
#
_entry.id   c2cb10267b65324e832897da4bafcb30
#
_cell.length_a   1.000
_cell.length_b   1.000
_cell.length_c   1.000
_cell.angle_alpha   90.00
_cell.angle_beta   90.00
_cell.angle_gamma   90.00
#
_symmetry.space_group_name_H-M   'P 1'
#
loop_
_entity.id
_entity.type
_entity.pdbx_description
1 polymer ?
#
loop_
_entity_poly.entity_id
_entity_poly.type
_entity_poly.pdbx_seq_one_letter_code
_entity_poly.pdbx_strand_id
1 'polypeptide(L)'
;MAKNNISGDHRIAGMEDLLRKMCTKKGYDFDTAFKGLLDYLLWLFDPDGNKPDAWRFDADDAKMFWEMSREYFTMMDAELKKGTEWYDAFGDLYMALHPGGGGKAQFFTPPSLCQITAECCMGGMDISEAHGQRTPFGQRICINDPASGSSRLLLAGAAIFKRLQRDQLGYDDVQQTARRPYLIAEDLDFNCVKMSAINMAVHGCFGEAVCHDSLCDPEGVMLGYIVNETMWPFPTNIPSIRKYTDPMRFVCTTSMMRRRRAQEQKEQSQECVSDCCKATPDSHSDTVQPKGMETSPIVTSEKVKKSQPQQLTLW
;
A
#
# COMPACT_ATOMS: atom_id res chain seq x y z
N MET A 1 14.37 29.84 26.43
CA MET A 1 15.33 28.81 26.00
C MET A 1 14.86 28.29 24.65
N ALA A 2 15.66 28.45 23.60
CA ALA A 2 15.32 27.89 22.29
C ALA A 2 15.26 26.36 22.43
N LYS A 3 14.14 25.77 22.10
CA LYS A 3 13.98 24.30 22.06
C LYS A 3 14.89 23.80 20.96
N ASN A 4 15.91 23.02 21.27
CA ASN A 4 16.73 22.33 20.31
C ASN A 4 15.88 21.20 19.70
N ASN A 5 15.20 21.51 18.60
CA ASN A 5 14.49 20.54 17.80
C ASN A 5 15.50 19.73 16.99
N ILE A 6 15.51 18.41 17.08
CA ILE A 6 16.46 17.53 16.36
C ILE A 6 16.21 17.59 14.87
N SER A 7 14.95 17.55 14.46
CA SER A 7 14.56 17.53 13.03
C SER A 7 14.77 18.88 12.35
N GLY A 8 14.79 19.97 13.10
CA GLY A 8 14.66 21.32 12.55
C GLY A 8 13.24 21.63 12.02
N ASP A 9 12.36 20.67 11.93
CA ASP A 9 10.98 20.85 11.49
C ASP A 9 10.09 21.22 12.69
N HIS A 10 9.56 22.44 12.67
CA HIS A 10 8.70 22.93 13.75
C HIS A 10 7.37 22.19 13.88
N ARG A 11 6.92 21.50 12.81
CA ARG A 11 5.65 20.76 12.79
C ARG A 11 5.68 19.58 13.75
N ILE A 12 6.77 18.83 13.77
CA ILE A 12 6.92 17.65 14.65
C ILE A 12 7.57 17.95 16.00
N ALA A 13 7.91 19.21 16.27
CA ALA A 13 8.62 19.61 17.50
C ALA A 13 7.87 19.20 18.78
N GLY A 14 6.54 19.28 18.79
CA GLY A 14 5.72 18.87 19.92
C GLY A 14 5.82 17.36 20.19
N MET A 15 5.80 16.55 19.16
CA MET A 15 5.98 15.10 19.25
C MET A 15 7.38 14.73 19.72
N GLU A 16 8.43 15.38 19.20
CA GLU A 16 9.80 15.18 19.67
C GLU A 16 9.96 15.50 21.15
N ASP A 17 9.41 16.62 21.61
CA ASP A 17 9.47 17.03 23.02
C ASP A 17 8.79 15.98 23.93
N LEU A 18 7.65 15.44 23.52
CA LEU A 18 6.92 14.42 24.28
C LEU A 18 7.67 13.08 24.31
N LEU A 19 8.27 12.65 23.18
CA LEU A 19 9.14 11.48 23.15
C LEU A 19 10.36 11.64 24.06
N ARG A 20 11.03 12.78 24.02
CA ARG A 20 12.16 13.07 24.94
C ARG A 20 11.75 13.02 26.41
N LYS A 21 10.57 13.57 26.74
CA LYS A 21 10.04 13.51 28.11
C LYS A 21 9.80 12.08 28.54
N MET A 22 9.25 11.24 27.65
CA MET A 22 9.02 9.82 27.91
C MET A 22 10.34 9.09 28.15
N CYS A 23 11.33 9.27 27.27
CA CYS A 23 12.66 8.67 27.40
C CYS A 23 13.32 9.06 28.73
N THR A 24 13.27 10.35 29.08
CA THR A 24 13.86 10.86 30.33
C THR A 24 13.14 10.33 31.58
N LYS A 25 11.80 10.29 31.55
CA LYS A 25 10.98 9.89 32.71
C LYS A 25 11.01 8.38 32.95
N LYS A 26 11.03 7.58 31.90
CA LYS A 26 10.86 6.12 31.95
C LYS A 26 12.15 5.34 31.67
N GLY A 27 13.21 6.03 31.21
CA GLY A 27 14.49 5.39 30.87
C GLY A 27 14.45 4.60 29.55
N TYR A 28 13.46 4.84 28.69
CA TYR A 28 13.41 4.24 27.36
C TYR A 28 14.38 4.94 26.39
N ASP A 29 14.93 4.18 25.46
CA ASP A 29 15.53 4.77 24.27
C ASP A 29 14.45 5.29 23.30
N PHE A 30 14.86 6.12 22.35
CA PHE A 30 13.94 6.73 21.40
C PHE A 30 13.26 5.70 20.51
N ASP A 31 13.98 4.65 20.09
CA ASP A 31 13.45 3.60 19.25
C ASP A 31 12.31 2.82 19.95
N THR A 32 12.53 2.49 21.23
CA THR A 32 11.49 1.85 22.06
C THR A 32 10.26 2.73 22.23
N ALA A 33 10.45 4.02 22.54
CA ALA A 33 9.33 4.95 22.71
C ALA A 33 8.59 5.20 21.39
N PHE A 34 9.33 5.33 20.28
CA PHE A 34 8.76 5.51 18.96
C PHE A 34 7.93 4.28 18.51
N LYS A 35 8.48 3.08 18.67
CA LYS A 35 7.75 1.83 18.38
C LYS A 35 6.50 1.70 19.23
N GLY A 36 6.59 2.07 20.51
CA GLY A 36 5.42 2.10 21.41
C GLY A 36 4.33 3.06 20.95
N LEU A 37 4.71 4.23 20.44
CA LEU A 37 3.76 5.19 19.86
C LEU A 37 3.07 4.62 18.60
N LEU A 38 3.83 3.97 17.71
CA LEU A 38 3.23 3.32 16.53
C LEU A 38 2.25 2.21 16.94
N ASP A 39 2.63 1.37 17.89
CA ASP A 39 1.76 0.31 18.39
C ASP A 39 0.51 0.86 19.08
N TYR A 40 0.64 1.97 19.80
CA TYR A 40 -0.49 2.64 20.43
C TYR A 40 -1.48 3.20 19.39
N LEU A 41 -0.98 3.82 18.33
CA LEU A 41 -1.82 4.35 17.25
C LEU A 41 -2.51 3.22 16.46
N LEU A 42 -1.81 2.12 16.18
CA LEU A 42 -2.42 0.95 15.55
C LEU A 42 -3.56 0.39 16.42
N TRP A 43 -3.37 0.32 17.74
CA TRP A 43 -4.44 -0.07 18.65
C TRP A 43 -5.60 0.92 18.67
N LEU A 44 -5.30 2.23 18.65
CA LEU A 44 -6.32 3.27 18.63
C LEU A 44 -7.20 3.20 17.36
N PHE A 45 -6.62 2.79 16.24
CA PHE A 45 -7.31 2.65 14.96
C PHE A 45 -7.88 1.25 14.71
N ASP A 46 -7.61 0.27 15.56
CA ASP A 46 -8.18 -1.06 15.41
C ASP A 46 -9.69 -1.02 15.72
N PRO A 47 -10.56 -1.33 14.75
CA PRO A 47 -12.01 -1.26 14.94
C PRO A 47 -12.53 -2.29 15.95
N ASP A 48 -11.77 -3.36 16.20
CA ASP A 48 -12.11 -4.40 17.16
C ASP A 48 -11.50 -4.12 18.55
N GLY A 49 -10.69 -3.05 18.68
CA GLY A 49 -10.04 -2.64 19.92
C GLY A 49 -8.97 -3.60 20.42
N ASN A 50 -8.40 -4.42 19.53
CA ASN A 50 -7.39 -5.40 19.89
C ASN A 50 -6.08 -4.71 20.29
N LYS A 51 -5.65 -5.00 21.51
CA LYS A 51 -4.37 -4.52 22.02
C LYS A 51 -3.22 -5.27 21.33
N PRO A 52 -2.11 -4.61 21.00
CA PRO A 52 -0.95 -5.29 20.43
C PRO A 52 -0.45 -6.44 21.31
N ASP A 53 -0.11 -7.58 20.69
CA ASP A 53 0.31 -8.80 21.40
C ASP A 53 1.54 -8.57 22.29
N ALA A 54 2.46 -7.72 21.84
CA ALA A 54 3.72 -7.41 22.52
C ALA A 54 3.64 -6.13 23.39
N TRP A 55 2.43 -5.70 23.79
CA TRP A 55 2.27 -4.50 24.58
C TRP A 55 2.87 -4.67 25.99
N ARG A 56 3.94 -3.92 26.26
CA ARG A 56 4.71 -3.97 27.51
C ARG A 56 4.65 -2.68 28.35
N PHE A 57 3.91 -1.71 27.89
CA PHE A 57 3.84 -0.38 28.51
C PHE A 57 2.75 -0.32 29.59
N ASP A 58 3.00 0.46 30.64
CA ASP A 58 2.06 0.65 31.74
C ASP A 58 0.98 1.73 31.44
N ALA A 59 0.12 2.00 32.41
CA ALA A 59 -0.96 2.99 32.24
C ALA A 59 -0.43 4.43 32.11
N ASP A 60 0.69 4.76 32.77
CA ASP A 60 1.32 6.06 32.65
C ASP A 60 1.94 6.24 31.27
N ASP A 61 2.54 5.19 30.72
CA ASP A 61 3.05 5.18 29.34
C ASP A 61 1.93 5.38 28.34
N ALA A 62 0.81 4.65 28.50
CA ALA A 62 -0.36 4.80 27.65
C ALA A 62 -0.91 6.23 27.66
N LYS A 63 -0.89 6.90 28.82
CA LYS A 63 -1.27 8.31 28.93
C LYS A 63 -0.32 9.22 28.14
N MET A 64 1.00 8.96 28.19
CA MET A 64 1.97 9.73 27.40
C MET A 64 1.80 9.50 25.91
N PHE A 65 1.54 8.26 25.47
CA PHE A 65 1.22 7.96 24.07
C PHE A 65 -0.07 8.63 23.61
N TRP A 66 -1.08 8.71 24.47
CA TRP A 66 -2.29 9.47 24.19
C TRP A 66 -2.01 10.96 23.97
N GLU A 67 -1.16 11.58 24.82
CA GLU A 67 -0.75 12.98 24.64
C GLU A 67 -0.01 13.20 23.31
N MET A 68 0.89 12.27 22.94
CA MET A 68 1.59 12.30 21.64
C MET A 68 0.62 12.14 20.46
N SER A 69 -0.34 11.23 20.58
CA SER A 69 -1.35 11.01 19.55
C SER A 69 -2.23 12.26 19.33
N ARG A 70 -2.61 12.93 20.40
CA ARG A 70 -3.34 14.20 20.32
C ARG A 70 -2.53 15.29 19.63
N GLU A 71 -1.24 15.41 19.95
CA GLU A 71 -0.34 16.34 19.29
C GLU A 71 -0.23 16.03 17.80
N TYR A 72 -0.05 14.74 17.45
CA TYR A 72 -0.04 14.28 16.07
C TYR A 72 -1.32 14.65 15.31
N PHE A 73 -2.50 14.34 15.85
CA PHE A 73 -3.76 14.66 15.17
C PHE A 73 -4.00 16.16 15.05
N THR A 74 -3.64 16.93 16.08
CA THR A 74 -3.74 18.40 16.06
C THR A 74 -2.86 18.99 14.96
N MET A 75 -1.64 18.50 14.83
CA MET A 75 -0.70 18.92 13.81
C MET A 75 -1.19 18.51 12.41
N MET A 76 -1.61 17.27 12.21
CA MET A 76 -2.13 16.78 10.94
C MET A 76 -3.37 17.55 10.48
N ASP A 77 -4.33 17.80 11.40
CA ASP A 77 -5.51 18.62 11.11
C ASP A 77 -5.13 20.04 10.69
N ALA A 78 -4.14 20.63 11.36
CA ALA A 78 -3.65 21.98 11.00
C ALA A 78 -2.97 22.00 9.62
N GLU A 79 -2.18 20.98 9.27
CA GLU A 79 -1.53 20.89 7.95
C GLU A 79 -2.56 20.67 6.83
N LEU A 80 -3.49 19.75 7.02
CA LEU A 80 -4.54 19.47 6.03
C LEU A 80 -5.45 20.70 5.82
N LYS A 81 -5.78 21.45 6.87
CA LYS A 81 -6.55 22.70 6.77
C LYS A 81 -5.81 23.83 6.02
N LYS A 82 -4.49 23.82 6.01
CA LYS A 82 -3.70 24.75 5.18
C LYS A 82 -3.71 24.40 3.69
N GLY A 83 -4.31 23.28 3.31
CA GLY A 83 -4.33 22.78 1.95
C GLY A 83 -3.11 21.95 1.57
N THR A 84 -2.33 21.51 2.56
CA THR A 84 -1.27 20.50 2.33
C THR A 84 -1.93 19.21 1.87
N GLU A 85 -1.58 18.74 0.67
CA GLU A 85 -2.22 17.57 0.08
C GLU A 85 -1.85 16.28 0.83
N TRP A 86 -0.62 16.20 1.36
CA TRP A 86 -0.14 15.09 2.19
C TRP A 86 1.06 15.53 3.04
N TYR A 87 1.24 14.87 4.18
CA TYR A 87 2.38 15.09 5.06
C TYR A 87 2.74 13.82 5.83
N ASP A 88 4.03 13.46 5.80
CA ASP A 88 4.56 12.27 6.49
C ASP A 88 5.30 12.67 7.77
N ALA A 89 4.55 12.86 8.84
CA ALA A 89 5.12 13.23 10.14
C ALA A 89 5.97 12.10 10.75
N PHE A 90 5.58 10.84 10.56
CA PHE A 90 6.32 9.71 11.13
C PHE A 90 7.63 9.46 10.41
N GLY A 91 7.66 9.60 9.10
CA GLY A 91 8.91 9.52 8.36
C GLY A 91 9.88 10.64 8.72
N ASP A 92 9.41 11.88 8.89
CA ASP A 92 10.24 12.98 9.34
C ASP A 92 10.75 12.76 10.76
N LEU A 93 9.89 12.28 11.67
CA LEU A 93 10.26 11.95 13.04
C LEU A 93 11.28 10.80 13.10
N TYR A 94 11.06 9.74 12.30
CA TYR A 94 11.98 8.62 12.20
C TYR A 94 13.36 9.06 11.71
N MET A 95 13.42 9.86 10.65
CA MET A 95 14.67 10.38 10.11
C MET A 95 15.39 11.30 11.08
N ALA A 96 14.64 12.10 11.85
CA ALA A 96 15.22 12.95 12.90
C ALA A 96 15.84 12.14 14.06
N LEU A 97 15.20 11.04 14.45
CA LEU A 97 15.68 10.14 15.51
C LEU A 97 16.87 9.27 15.05
N HIS A 98 16.99 9.02 13.76
CA HIS A 98 17.99 8.14 13.15
C HIS A 98 18.82 8.87 12.07
N PRO A 99 19.60 9.89 12.40
CA PRO A 99 20.29 10.73 11.43
C PRO A 99 21.34 10.00 10.57
N GLY A 100 21.61 8.73 10.84
CA GLY A 100 22.48 7.84 10.05
C GLY A 100 21.75 6.66 9.41
N GLY A 101 20.41 6.73 9.26
CA GLY A 101 19.61 5.61 8.74
C GLY A 101 19.42 4.45 9.74
N GLY A 102 19.60 4.72 11.06
CA GLY A 102 19.32 3.76 12.12
C GLY A 102 20.12 2.45 12.08
N GLY A 103 21.30 2.44 11.44
CA GLY A 103 22.11 1.24 11.23
C GLY A 103 21.59 0.31 10.12
N LYS A 104 20.43 0.61 9.53
CA LYS A 104 19.82 -0.13 8.42
C LYS A 104 19.99 0.59 7.07
N ALA A 105 20.71 1.71 7.04
CA ALA A 105 20.88 2.58 5.86
C ALA A 105 19.55 2.98 5.20
N GLN A 106 18.49 3.12 5.99
CA GLN A 106 17.16 3.52 5.53
C GLN A 106 17.08 5.04 5.41
N PHE A 107 16.89 5.52 4.19
CA PHE A 107 16.68 6.94 3.89
C PHE A 107 15.38 7.08 3.13
N PHE A 108 14.41 7.77 3.72
CA PHE A 108 13.15 8.00 3.04
C PHE A 108 13.31 9.05 1.94
N THR A 109 12.68 8.80 0.83
CA THR A 109 12.70 9.69 -0.33
C THR A 109 12.20 11.09 0.06
N PRO A 110 12.93 12.16 -0.28
CA PRO A 110 12.48 13.52 0.01
C PRO A 110 11.09 13.83 -0.56
N PRO A 111 10.25 14.59 0.16
CA PRO A 111 8.87 14.86 -0.28
C PRO A 111 8.76 15.46 -1.69
N SER A 112 9.66 16.37 -2.04
CA SER A 112 9.70 16.97 -3.38
C SER A 112 9.98 15.94 -4.48
N LEU A 113 10.84 14.96 -4.20
CA LEU A 113 11.15 13.90 -5.17
C LEU A 113 9.97 12.91 -5.28
N CYS A 114 9.29 12.60 -4.18
CA CYS A 114 8.07 11.81 -4.22
C CYS A 114 7.00 12.48 -5.09
N GLN A 115 6.81 13.79 -4.92
CA GLN A 115 5.85 14.56 -5.72
C GLN A 115 6.19 14.53 -7.21
N ILE A 116 7.46 14.76 -7.56
CA ILE A 116 7.90 14.72 -8.96
C ILE A 116 7.73 13.33 -9.56
N THR A 117 8.11 12.28 -8.83
CA THR A 117 7.97 10.89 -9.29
C THR A 117 6.50 10.52 -9.52
N ALA A 118 5.63 10.82 -8.56
CA ALA A 118 4.20 10.58 -8.70
C ALA A 118 3.60 11.37 -9.88
N GLU A 119 4.00 12.62 -10.08
CA GLU A 119 3.58 13.44 -11.20
C GLU A 119 4.01 12.85 -12.55
N CYS A 120 5.26 12.43 -12.66
CA CYS A 120 5.78 11.78 -13.88
C CYS A 120 5.04 10.48 -14.20
N CYS A 121 4.70 9.69 -13.17
CA CYS A 121 4.04 8.40 -13.37
C CYS A 121 2.54 8.52 -13.64
N MET A 122 1.86 9.50 -13.04
CA MET A 122 0.41 9.52 -12.96
C MET A 122 -0.22 10.82 -13.48
N GLY A 123 0.52 11.93 -13.55
CA GLY A 123 -0.04 13.25 -13.83
C GLY A 123 -0.78 13.38 -15.16
N GLY A 124 -0.43 12.57 -16.15
CA GLY A 124 -1.08 12.50 -17.45
C GLY A 124 -2.08 11.36 -17.63
N MET A 125 -2.42 10.62 -16.58
CA MET A 125 -3.37 9.50 -16.70
C MET A 125 -4.79 9.95 -17.01
N ASP A 126 -5.44 9.26 -17.94
CA ASP A 126 -6.89 9.30 -18.07
C ASP A 126 -7.52 8.28 -17.12
N ILE A 127 -8.22 8.77 -16.11
CA ILE A 127 -8.93 7.93 -15.13
C ILE A 127 -10.42 7.79 -15.44
N SER A 128 -10.93 8.49 -16.46
CA SER A 128 -12.34 8.46 -16.88
C SER A 128 -12.72 7.09 -17.43
N GLU A 129 -11.80 6.46 -18.15
CA GLU A 129 -11.96 5.16 -18.79
C GLU A 129 -11.21 4.01 -18.10
N ALA A 130 -10.87 4.14 -16.82
CA ALA A 130 -10.18 3.08 -16.09
C ALA A 130 -11.00 1.78 -16.11
N HIS A 131 -10.81 0.99 -17.18
CA HIS A 131 -11.42 -0.31 -17.39
C HIS A 131 -10.46 -1.38 -16.90
N GLY A 132 -10.90 -2.20 -15.94
CA GLY A 132 -10.08 -3.31 -15.45
C GLY A 132 -10.86 -4.19 -14.49
N GLN A 133 -10.24 -5.31 -14.11
CA GLN A 133 -10.76 -6.12 -13.02
C GLN A 133 -10.68 -5.29 -11.72
N ARG A 134 -11.79 -5.31 -10.99
CA ARG A 134 -11.82 -4.69 -9.67
C ARG A 134 -11.02 -5.53 -8.68
N THR A 135 -10.38 -4.87 -7.72
CA THR A 135 -9.87 -5.55 -6.53
C THR A 135 -11.03 -6.23 -5.79
N PRO A 136 -10.78 -7.09 -4.82
CA PRO A 136 -11.82 -7.64 -3.95
C PRO A 136 -12.71 -6.57 -3.31
N PHE A 137 -12.19 -5.36 -3.13
CA PHE A 137 -12.90 -4.21 -2.56
C PHE A 137 -13.53 -3.28 -3.63
N GLY A 138 -13.46 -3.65 -4.90
CA GLY A 138 -14.11 -2.92 -5.99
C GLY A 138 -13.31 -1.83 -6.67
N GLN A 139 -12.07 -1.52 -6.24
CA GLN A 139 -11.20 -0.55 -6.91
C GLN A 139 -10.68 -1.09 -8.25
N ARG A 140 -10.47 -0.18 -9.19
CA ARG A 140 -9.98 -0.52 -10.54
C ARG A 140 -8.50 -0.21 -10.73
N ILE A 141 -7.95 0.68 -9.89
CA ILE A 141 -6.57 1.12 -9.96
C ILE A 141 -5.87 0.72 -8.66
N CYS A 142 -4.74 0.05 -8.79
CA CYS A 142 -3.83 -0.25 -7.69
C CYS A 142 -2.53 0.53 -7.91
N ILE A 143 -2.04 1.15 -6.85
CA ILE A 143 -0.73 1.80 -6.82
C ILE A 143 0.12 1.02 -5.83
N ASN A 144 1.22 0.44 -6.30
CA ASN A 144 2.12 -0.37 -5.50
C ASN A 144 3.47 0.31 -5.33
N ASP A 145 3.98 0.23 -4.09
CA ASP A 145 5.34 0.63 -3.73
C ASP A 145 6.01 -0.53 -2.97
N PRO A 146 6.92 -1.29 -3.62
CA PRO A 146 7.53 -2.49 -3.06
C PRO A 146 8.64 -2.21 -2.04
N ALA A 147 8.96 -0.94 -1.76
CA ALA A 147 9.91 -0.49 -0.75
C ALA A 147 9.42 0.82 -0.11
N SER A 148 8.19 0.77 0.41
CA SER A 148 7.35 1.93 0.70
C SER A 148 7.89 2.86 1.79
N GLY A 149 8.79 2.37 2.66
CA GLY A 149 9.26 3.13 3.82
C GLY A 149 8.07 3.56 4.70
N SER A 150 7.85 4.86 4.80
CA SER A 150 6.69 5.46 5.47
C SER A 150 5.51 5.77 4.54
N SER A 151 5.52 5.26 3.31
CA SER A 151 4.52 5.50 2.24
C SER A 151 4.51 6.89 1.61
N ARG A 152 5.59 7.66 1.69
CA ARG A 152 5.65 9.01 1.09
C ARG A 152 5.26 9.03 -0.38
N LEU A 153 5.76 8.08 -1.15
CA LEU A 153 5.51 7.99 -2.58
C LEU A 153 4.05 7.63 -2.88
N LEU A 154 3.47 6.71 -2.08
CA LEU A 154 2.06 6.36 -2.18
C LEU A 154 1.14 7.53 -1.81
N LEU A 155 1.48 8.30 -0.77
CA LEU A 155 0.72 9.49 -0.39
C LEU A 155 0.76 10.56 -1.48
N ALA A 156 1.93 10.79 -2.09
CA ALA A 156 2.04 11.68 -3.25
C ALA A 156 1.20 11.18 -4.43
N GLY A 157 1.24 9.88 -4.72
CA GLY A 157 0.40 9.25 -5.75
C GLY A 157 -1.10 9.40 -5.47
N ALA A 158 -1.52 9.22 -4.22
CA ALA A 158 -2.90 9.40 -3.81
C ALA A 158 -3.36 10.87 -3.99
N ALA A 159 -2.50 11.84 -3.67
CA ALA A 159 -2.78 13.26 -3.89
C ALA A 159 -2.95 13.61 -5.38
N ILE A 160 -2.05 13.09 -6.24
CA ILE A 160 -2.19 13.24 -7.69
C ILE A 160 -3.50 12.63 -8.19
N PHE A 161 -3.82 11.42 -7.74
CA PHE A 161 -5.06 10.75 -8.13
C PHE A 161 -6.31 11.54 -7.70
N LYS A 162 -6.31 12.10 -6.50
CA LYS A 162 -7.38 12.98 -6.01
C LYS A 162 -7.55 14.23 -6.90
N ARG A 163 -6.44 14.82 -7.34
CA ARG A 163 -6.47 15.93 -8.29
C ARG A 163 -7.07 15.50 -9.63
N LEU A 164 -6.64 14.37 -10.19
CA LEU A 164 -7.19 13.83 -11.43
C LEU A 164 -8.70 13.54 -11.33
N GLN A 165 -9.16 13.01 -10.20
CA GLN A 165 -10.59 12.80 -9.97
C GLN A 165 -11.39 14.11 -10.02
N ARG A 166 -10.89 15.15 -9.37
CA ARG A 166 -11.53 16.46 -9.38
C ARG A 166 -11.54 17.05 -10.78
N ASP A 167 -10.41 16.99 -11.49
CA ASP A 167 -10.22 17.67 -12.77
C ASP A 167 -10.92 16.95 -13.93
N GLN A 168 -10.94 15.61 -13.94
CA GLN A 168 -11.50 14.81 -15.03
C GLN A 168 -12.95 14.37 -14.78
N LEU A 169 -13.32 14.15 -13.51
CA LEU A 169 -14.61 13.56 -13.16
C LEU A 169 -15.53 14.55 -12.42
N GLY A 170 -15.02 15.71 -12.01
CA GLY A 170 -15.80 16.72 -11.29
C GLY A 170 -16.26 16.28 -9.90
N TYR A 171 -15.60 15.30 -9.29
CA TYR A 171 -16.01 14.73 -8.02
C TYR A 171 -15.28 15.33 -6.84
N ASP A 172 -16.05 15.73 -5.84
CA ASP A 172 -15.52 16.07 -4.54
C ASP A 172 -15.28 14.80 -3.71
N ASP A 173 -14.28 14.82 -2.85
CA ASP A 173 -13.59 13.69 -2.22
C ASP A 173 -14.49 12.72 -1.43
N VAL A 174 -15.55 13.24 -0.82
CA VAL A 174 -16.36 12.50 0.17
C VAL A 174 -17.31 11.49 -0.46
N GLN A 175 -17.73 11.71 -1.70
CA GLN A 175 -18.85 10.94 -2.28
C GLN A 175 -18.42 9.71 -3.08
N GLN A 176 -17.12 9.48 -3.33
CA GLN A 176 -16.69 8.47 -4.29
C GLN A 176 -15.51 7.60 -3.83
N THR A 177 -15.57 7.12 -2.61
CA THR A 177 -14.61 6.11 -2.10
C THR A 177 -14.45 4.91 -3.03
N ALA A 178 -15.50 4.54 -3.79
CA ALA A 178 -15.47 3.45 -4.78
C ALA A 178 -14.48 3.67 -5.94
N ARG A 179 -14.02 4.90 -6.16
CA ARG A 179 -13.12 5.25 -7.25
C ARG A 179 -11.70 5.58 -6.79
N ARG A 180 -11.44 5.58 -5.48
CA ARG A 180 -10.08 5.78 -4.96
C ARG A 180 -9.19 4.62 -5.38
N PRO A 181 -7.89 4.86 -5.60
CA PRO A 181 -6.95 3.78 -5.86
C PRO A 181 -6.83 2.89 -4.62
N TYR A 182 -6.54 1.62 -4.84
CA TYR A 182 -6.09 0.72 -3.79
C TYR A 182 -4.57 0.87 -3.67
N LEU A 183 -4.09 1.30 -2.52
CA LEU A 183 -2.66 1.48 -2.27
C LEU A 183 -2.08 0.21 -1.67
N ILE A 184 -0.91 -0.19 -2.15
CA ILE A 184 -0.18 -1.36 -1.67
C ILE A 184 1.20 -0.87 -1.23
N ALA A 185 1.40 -0.84 0.08
CA ALA A 185 2.68 -0.51 0.71
C ALA A 185 3.38 -1.81 1.13
N GLU A 186 4.53 -2.10 0.56
CA GLU A 186 5.32 -3.26 0.90
C GLU A 186 6.68 -2.81 1.47
N ASP A 187 7.12 -3.39 2.57
CA ASP A 187 8.44 -3.11 3.12
C ASP A 187 8.95 -4.30 3.94
N LEU A 188 10.25 -4.45 4.00
CA LEU A 188 10.91 -5.48 4.80
C LEU A 188 10.97 -5.09 6.30
N ASP A 189 10.99 -3.79 6.60
CA ASP A 189 11.01 -3.29 7.97
C ASP A 189 9.59 -3.11 8.51
N PHE A 190 9.28 -3.86 9.55
CA PHE A 190 7.97 -3.82 10.19
C PHE A 190 7.59 -2.44 10.76
N ASN A 191 8.55 -1.59 11.15
CA ASN A 191 8.25 -0.22 11.56
C ASN A 191 7.84 0.65 10.38
N CYS A 192 8.44 0.43 9.20
CA CYS A 192 8.01 1.08 7.96
C CYS A 192 6.57 0.70 7.62
N VAL A 193 6.22 -0.58 7.71
CA VAL A 193 4.85 -1.06 7.50
C VAL A 193 3.86 -0.42 8.48
N LYS A 194 4.21 -0.28 9.76
CA LYS A 194 3.38 0.41 10.76
C LYS A 194 3.19 1.89 10.42
N MET A 195 4.30 2.59 10.08
CA MET A 195 4.23 4.00 9.65
C MET A 195 3.35 4.15 8.41
N SER A 196 3.53 3.27 7.43
CA SER A 196 2.73 3.24 6.20
C SER A 196 1.24 3.08 6.49
N ALA A 197 0.87 2.12 7.33
CA ALA A 197 -0.52 1.89 7.70
C ALA A 197 -1.15 3.11 8.38
N ILE A 198 -0.45 3.74 9.32
CA ILE A 198 -0.93 4.93 10.04
C ILE A 198 -1.04 6.13 9.10
N ASN A 199 0.00 6.39 8.30
CA ASN A 199 0.00 7.48 7.34
C ASN A 199 -1.14 7.35 6.33
N MET A 200 -1.31 6.17 5.73
CA MET A 200 -2.42 5.91 4.81
C MET A 200 -3.78 6.10 5.48
N ALA A 201 -3.94 5.62 6.72
CA ALA A 201 -5.19 5.72 7.46
C ALA A 201 -5.61 7.18 7.68
N VAL A 202 -4.70 8.00 8.18
CA VAL A 202 -4.95 9.41 8.51
C VAL A 202 -5.21 10.26 7.26
N HIS A 203 -4.59 9.92 6.11
CA HIS A 203 -4.85 10.58 4.84
C HIS A 203 -6.12 10.05 4.13
N GLY A 204 -6.89 9.18 4.77
CA GLY A 204 -8.10 8.61 4.19
C GLY A 204 -7.82 7.72 2.97
N CYS A 205 -6.61 7.22 2.82
CA CYS A 205 -6.26 6.26 1.78
C CYS A 205 -6.88 4.91 2.08
N PHE A 206 -7.12 4.12 1.03
CA PHE A 206 -7.61 2.76 1.13
C PHE A 206 -6.58 1.79 0.57
N GLY A 207 -6.26 0.74 1.30
CA GLY A 207 -5.24 -0.19 0.83
C GLY A 207 -4.70 -1.12 1.90
N GLU A 208 -3.48 -1.55 1.70
CA GLU A 208 -2.77 -2.47 2.57
C GLU A 208 -1.32 -2.05 2.80
N ALA A 209 -0.80 -2.37 3.98
CA ALA A 209 0.62 -2.25 4.30
C ALA A 209 1.12 -3.61 4.78
N VAL A 210 2.11 -4.18 4.08
CA VAL A 210 2.49 -5.58 4.21
C VAL A 210 4.00 -5.71 4.45
N CYS A 211 4.37 -6.52 5.44
CA CYS A 211 5.75 -6.83 5.76
C CYS A 211 6.17 -8.12 5.05
N HIS A 212 6.97 -8.00 4.00
CA HIS A 212 7.56 -9.12 3.29
C HIS A 212 8.76 -8.71 2.44
N ASP A 213 9.51 -9.70 1.97
CA ASP A 213 10.59 -9.51 1.00
C ASP A 213 10.01 -9.57 -0.42
N SER A 214 9.71 -8.42 -1.00
CA SER A 214 9.11 -8.32 -2.34
C SER A 214 10.06 -8.79 -3.46
N LEU A 215 11.36 -8.89 -3.20
CA LEU A 215 12.37 -9.29 -4.18
C LEU A 215 12.74 -10.76 -4.09
N CYS A 216 13.03 -11.24 -2.86
CA CYS A 216 13.58 -12.59 -2.66
C CYS A 216 12.52 -13.62 -2.27
N ASP A 217 11.50 -13.20 -1.53
CA ASP A 217 10.40 -14.06 -1.09
C ASP A 217 9.04 -13.36 -1.18
N PRO A 218 8.58 -13.09 -2.40
CA PRO A 218 7.35 -12.34 -2.62
C PRO A 218 6.08 -13.06 -2.12
N GLU A 219 6.17 -14.34 -1.77
CA GLU A 219 5.06 -15.13 -1.22
C GLU A 219 5.11 -15.26 0.31
N GLY A 220 6.22 -14.88 0.90
CA GLY A 220 6.50 -14.99 2.33
C GLY A 220 5.91 -13.86 3.17
N VAL A 221 4.68 -13.45 2.91
CA VAL A 221 3.99 -12.41 3.72
C VAL A 221 3.88 -12.86 5.16
N MET A 222 4.58 -12.16 6.04
CA MET A 222 4.60 -12.48 7.47
C MET A 222 3.45 -11.81 8.22
N LEU A 223 3.15 -10.55 7.91
CA LEU A 223 2.20 -9.73 8.65
C LEU A 223 1.83 -8.50 7.84
N GLY A 224 0.59 -8.06 7.96
CA GLY A 224 0.14 -6.84 7.31
C GLY A 224 -1.10 -6.22 7.96
N TYR A 225 -1.44 -5.06 7.44
CA TYR A 225 -2.60 -4.29 7.85
C TYR A 225 -3.44 -3.94 6.63
N ILE A 226 -4.76 -4.07 6.75
CA ILE A 226 -5.69 -3.45 5.80
C ILE A 226 -6.16 -2.13 6.41
N VAL A 227 -6.06 -1.09 5.60
CA VAL A 227 -6.27 0.29 6.01
C VAL A 227 -7.60 0.78 5.49
N ASN A 228 -8.41 1.37 6.37
CA ASN A 228 -9.69 1.97 6.06
C ASN A 228 -10.72 1.01 5.42
N GLU A 229 -10.63 -0.29 5.71
CA GLU A 229 -11.57 -1.31 5.23
C GLU A 229 -13.02 -0.98 5.62
N THR A 230 -13.23 -0.44 6.81
CA THR A 230 -14.56 -0.07 7.32
C THR A 230 -15.16 1.17 6.65
N MET A 231 -14.35 1.92 5.90
CA MET A 231 -14.84 3.06 5.10
C MET A 231 -15.56 2.61 3.81
N TRP A 232 -15.54 1.33 3.51
CA TRP A 232 -16.18 0.76 2.33
C TRP A 232 -17.42 -0.05 2.71
N PRO A 233 -18.56 0.05 1.99
CA PRO A 233 -18.90 1.00 0.92
C PRO A 233 -19.39 2.37 1.41
N PHE A 234 -19.47 2.57 2.72
CA PHE A 234 -19.98 3.79 3.35
C PHE A 234 -18.81 4.51 4.02
N PRO A 235 -18.40 5.68 3.51
CA PRO A 235 -17.29 6.41 4.10
C PRO A 235 -17.65 6.82 5.53
N THR A 236 -17.02 6.17 6.49
CA THR A 236 -16.94 6.68 7.84
C THR A 236 -15.73 7.60 7.89
N ASN A 237 -15.85 8.76 8.53
CA ASN A 237 -14.69 9.67 8.71
C ASN A 237 -13.73 9.17 9.80
N ILE A 238 -13.88 7.93 10.24
CA ILE A 238 -13.05 7.33 11.30
C ILE A 238 -12.01 6.43 10.63
N PRO A 239 -10.71 6.77 10.71
CA PRO A 239 -9.64 5.90 10.25
C PRO A 239 -9.71 4.53 10.92
N SER A 240 -9.42 3.48 10.17
CA SER A 240 -9.36 2.11 10.70
C SER A 240 -8.17 1.36 10.14
N ILE A 241 -7.52 0.57 11.02
CA ILE A 241 -6.39 -0.29 10.65
C ILE A 241 -6.62 -1.65 11.27
N ARG A 242 -6.76 -2.68 10.44
CA ARG A 242 -6.97 -4.05 10.91
C ARG A 242 -5.78 -4.92 10.55
N LYS A 243 -5.22 -5.58 11.56
CA LYS A 243 -4.10 -6.52 11.42
C LYS A 243 -4.59 -7.85 10.85
N TYR A 244 -3.86 -8.40 9.88
CA TYR A 244 -4.08 -9.72 9.34
C TYR A 244 -2.77 -10.52 9.30
N THR A 245 -2.88 -11.83 9.54
CA THR A 245 -1.77 -12.79 9.43
C THR A 245 -1.99 -13.80 8.32
N ASP A 246 -3.19 -13.82 7.71
CA ASP A 246 -3.50 -14.67 6.57
C ASP A 246 -3.07 -13.96 5.26
N PRO A 247 -2.03 -14.47 4.55
CA PRO A 247 -1.53 -13.87 3.32
C PRO A 247 -2.61 -13.73 2.23
N MET A 248 -3.63 -14.58 2.24
CA MET A 248 -4.70 -14.54 1.25
C MET A 248 -5.65 -13.35 1.40
N ARG A 249 -5.53 -12.60 2.50
CA ARG A 249 -6.27 -11.35 2.72
C ARG A 249 -5.71 -10.18 1.93
N PHE A 250 -4.45 -10.24 1.52
CA PHE A 250 -3.76 -9.14 0.85
C PHE A 250 -3.86 -9.25 -0.68
N VAL A 251 -4.06 -8.12 -1.32
CA VAL A 251 -4.16 -8.02 -2.79
C VAL A 251 -2.80 -8.28 -3.43
N CYS A 252 -1.71 -7.79 -2.84
CA CYS A 252 -0.36 -8.02 -3.32
C CYS A 252 -0.08 -9.53 -3.46
N THR A 253 -0.23 -10.29 -2.40
CA THR A 253 -0.03 -11.74 -2.39
C THR A 253 -0.96 -12.47 -3.36
N THR A 254 -2.25 -12.13 -3.33
CA THR A 254 -3.24 -12.74 -4.23
C THR A 254 -2.91 -12.46 -5.70
N SER A 255 -2.47 -11.26 -6.02
CA SER A 255 -2.07 -10.88 -7.39
C SER A 255 -0.83 -11.64 -7.84
N MET A 256 0.18 -11.77 -6.98
CA MET A 256 1.40 -12.53 -7.27
C MET A 256 1.11 -14.02 -7.47
N MET A 257 0.33 -14.65 -6.59
CA MET A 257 -0.06 -16.05 -6.72
C MET A 257 -0.84 -16.31 -8.02
N ARG A 258 -1.71 -15.39 -8.44
CA ARG A 258 -2.42 -15.49 -9.71
C ARG A 258 -1.46 -15.40 -10.91
N ARG A 259 -0.47 -14.50 -10.86
CA ARG A 259 0.54 -14.37 -11.91
C ARG A 259 1.37 -15.64 -12.04
N ARG A 260 1.85 -16.18 -10.92
CA ARG A 260 2.62 -17.42 -10.87
C ARG A 260 1.83 -18.59 -11.45
N ARG A 261 0.61 -18.82 -10.98
CA ARG A 261 -0.27 -19.88 -11.54
C ARG A 261 -0.50 -19.72 -13.04
N ALA A 262 -0.68 -18.47 -13.51
CA ALA A 262 -0.85 -18.21 -14.93
C ALA A 262 0.43 -18.47 -15.72
N GLN A 263 1.59 -18.26 -15.14
CA GLN A 263 2.89 -18.54 -15.74
C GLN A 263 3.16 -20.05 -15.77
N GLU A 264 2.95 -20.75 -14.66
CA GLU A 264 3.05 -22.22 -14.57
C GLU A 264 2.13 -22.91 -15.59
N GLN A 265 0.91 -22.43 -15.75
CA GLN A 265 -0.01 -22.94 -16.78
C GLN A 265 0.49 -22.70 -18.21
N LYS A 266 1.14 -21.57 -18.48
CA LYS A 266 1.75 -21.28 -19.79
C LYS A 266 2.93 -22.18 -20.06
N GLU A 267 3.80 -22.39 -19.08
CA GLU A 267 4.97 -23.25 -19.17
C GLU A 267 4.55 -24.71 -19.40
N GLN A 268 3.58 -25.23 -18.63
CA GLN A 268 3.02 -26.56 -18.85
C GLN A 268 2.36 -26.72 -20.22
N SER A 269 1.67 -25.68 -20.69
CA SER A 269 1.07 -25.70 -22.03
C SER A 269 2.13 -25.71 -23.14
N GLN A 270 3.26 -25.01 -22.95
CA GLN A 270 4.38 -25.00 -23.90
C GLN A 270 5.13 -26.32 -23.91
N GLU A 271 5.34 -26.95 -22.75
CA GLU A 271 5.95 -28.28 -22.64
C GLU A 271 5.10 -29.33 -23.33
N CYS A 272 3.79 -29.31 -23.11
CA CYS A 272 2.86 -30.24 -23.75
C CYS A 272 2.84 -30.12 -25.28
N VAL A 273 2.96 -28.91 -25.81
CA VAL A 273 3.07 -28.65 -27.27
C VAL A 273 4.44 -29.12 -27.79
N SER A 274 5.53 -28.94 -27.04
CA SER A 274 6.86 -29.36 -27.43
C SER A 274 6.99 -30.89 -27.46
N ASP A 275 6.31 -31.62 -26.57
CA ASP A 275 6.30 -33.07 -26.53
C ASP A 275 5.41 -33.68 -27.59
N CYS A 276 4.30 -33.04 -27.92
CA CYS A 276 3.46 -33.44 -29.09
C CYS A 276 4.21 -33.29 -30.41
N CYS A 277 5.09 -32.28 -30.53
CA CYS A 277 5.90 -32.07 -31.75
C CYS A 277 7.09 -33.04 -31.88
N LYS A 278 7.47 -33.74 -30.81
CA LYS A 278 8.55 -34.75 -30.84
C LYS A 278 8.07 -36.17 -31.16
N ALA A 279 6.78 -36.39 -31.06
CA ALA A 279 6.17 -37.67 -31.42
C ALA A 279 5.73 -37.67 -32.91
N THR A 280 6.69 -37.74 -33.81
CA THR A 280 6.41 -38.13 -35.20
C THR A 280 6.48 -39.66 -35.30
N PRO A 281 5.40 -40.35 -35.67
CA PRO A 281 5.49 -41.74 -36.06
C PRO A 281 5.98 -41.84 -37.50
N ASP A 282 6.94 -42.75 -37.71
CA ASP A 282 7.36 -43.22 -39.03
C ASP A 282 6.20 -43.67 -39.86
N SER A 283 6.25 -43.22 -41.09
CA SER A 283 5.72 -43.78 -42.35
C SER A 283 4.74 -44.98 -42.29
N HIS A 284 3.57 -44.78 -42.84
CA HIS A 284 3.05 -45.68 -43.89
C HIS A 284 2.04 -44.92 -44.78
N SER A 285 2.35 -44.96 -46.07
CA SER A 285 1.53 -44.57 -47.19
C SER A 285 0.27 -45.38 -47.25
N ASP A 286 -0.89 -44.75 -47.41
CA ASP A 286 -1.94 -45.24 -48.29
C ASP A 286 -2.91 -44.12 -48.66
N THR A 287 -3.01 -43.91 -49.94
CA THR A 287 -3.90 -43.01 -50.66
C THR A 287 -5.35 -43.48 -50.59
N VAL A 288 -6.23 -42.69 -49.97
CA VAL A 288 -7.66 -42.73 -50.30
C VAL A 288 -8.24 -41.31 -50.22
N GLN A 289 -8.68 -40.80 -51.34
CA GLN A 289 -9.53 -39.63 -51.44
C GLN A 289 -10.94 -39.93 -50.93
N PRO A 290 -11.59 -39.07 -50.23
CA PRO A 290 -13.07 -38.96 -50.30
C PRO A 290 -13.55 -37.57 -50.71
N LYS A 291 -14.63 -37.66 -51.40
CA LYS A 291 -15.47 -36.63 -51.99
C LYS A 291 -15.98 -35.60 -50.99
N GLY A 292 -16.26 -34.39 -51.51
CA GLY A 292 -16.71 -33.20 -50.86
C GLY A 292 -17.95 -33.33 -49.98
N MET A 293 -17.93 -32.45 -49.00
CA MET A 293 -19.12 -32.10 -48.23
C MET A 293 -19.02 -30.61 -47.86
N GLU A 294 -20.04 -29.86 -48.24
CA GLU A 294 -20.23 -28.44 -48.04
C GLU A 294 -20.21 -28.08 -46.55
N THR A 295 -19.42 -27.08 -46.16
CA THR A 295 -19.46 -26.56 -44.81
C THR A 295 -20.08 -25.17 -44.81
N SER A 296 -21.19 -25.05 -44.08
CA SER A 296 -21.82 -23.77 -43.71
C SER A 296 -20.90 -22.92 -42.82
N PRO A 297 -20.96 -21.58 -42.86
CA PRO A 297 -20.04 -20.71 -42.12
C PRO A 297 -20.36 -20.74 -40.64
N ILE A 298 -19.33 -21.02 -39.84
CA ILE A 298 -19.35 -20.91 -38.38
C ILE A 298 -19.19 -19.41 -38.02
N VAL A 299 -20.18 -18.87 -37.34
CA VAL A 299 -20.15 -17.57 -36.73
C VAL A 299 -19.08 -17.60 -35.62
N THR A 300 -18.00 -16.89 -35.85
CA THR A 300 -16.96 -16.68 -34.83
C THR A 300 -17.47 -15.73 -33.75
N SER A 301 -17.72 -16.27 -32.57
CA SER A 301 -17.96 -15.45 -31.39
C SER A 301 -16.68 -14.67 -31.03
N GLU A 302 -16.75 -13.36 -31.13
CA GLU A 302 -15.69 -12.46 -30.60
C GLU A 302 -15.44 -12.74 -29.12
N LYS A 303 -14.25 -13.23 -28.84
CA LYS A 303 -13.74 -13.32 -27.46
C LYS A 303 -13.55 -11.90 -26.91
N VAL A 304 -14.45 -11.47 -26.06
CA VAL A 304 -14.26 -10.29 -25.23
C VAL A 304 -12.97 -10.49 -24.43
N LYS A 305 -11.93 -9.74 -24.78
CA LYS A 305 -10.68 -9.68 -24.01
C LYS A 305 -11.01 -9.06 -22.65
N LYS A 306 -11.01 -9.87 -21.58
CA LYS A 306 -11.06 -9.37 -20.22
C LYS A 306 -9.76 -8.60 -19.96
N SER A 307 -9.85 -7.28 -19.85
CA SER A 307 -8.73 -6.44 -19.47
C SER A 307 -8.34 -6.72 -18.01
N GLN A 308 -7.04 -6.84 -17.76
CA GLN A 308 -6.50 -6.96 -16.40
C GLN A 308 -6.58 -5.61 -15.66
N PRO A 309 -6.63 -5.59 -14.32
CA PRO A 309 -6.56 -4.33 -13.57
C PRO A 309 -5.26 -3.61 -13.89
N GLN A 310 -5.34 -2.30 -14.09
CA GLN A 310 -4.15 -1.49 -14.25
C GLN A 310 -3.45 -1.39 -12.91
N GLN A 311 -2.27 -1.98 -12.83
CA GLN A 311 -1.38 -1.83 -11.67
C GLN A 311 -0.26 -0.87 -12.06
N LEU A 312 -0.16 0.20 -11.30
CA LEU A 312 0.94 1.16 -11.41
C LEU A 312 1.95 0.87 -10.30
N THR A 313 3.17 0.63 -10.71
CA THR A 313 4.31 0.54 -9.79
C THR A 313 5.09 1.83 -9.91
N LEU A 314 5.38 2.48 -8.79
CA LEU A 314 6.05 3.77 -8.74
C LEU A 314 7.59 3.68 -8.86
N TRP A 315 8.14 2.50 -9.19
CA TRP A 315 9.53 2.20 -9.61
C TRP A 315 9.58 1.17 -10.70
#